data_b91ed32b43505d7fd7893c142715f4b2
#
_entry.id   b91ed32b43505d7fd7893c142715f4b2
#
_cell.length_a   1.000
_cell.length_b   1.000
_cell.length_c   1.000
_cell.angle_alpha   90.00
_cell.angle_beta   90.00
_cell.angle_gamma   90.00
#
_symmetry.space_group_name_H-M   'P 1'
#
loop_
_entity.id
_entity.type
_entity.pdbx_description
1 polymer ?
#
loop_
_entity_poly.entity_id
_entity_poly.type
_entity_poly.pdbx_seq_one_letter_code
_entity_poly.pdbx_strand_id
1 'polypeptide(L)'
;MVKRILITVFALAGSGFAQSGFAVVVSKSNPATNVTKAQLRRMVTGELNAWPAGGKVLVLLASPGEPARVAMLKEICGMSETDFGKFITQKAFGGDSAAPKVLPSTGVVIKVVQLSPGGIGIVGAGDVNDSVKILAVN
;
A
#
# COMPACT_ATOMS: atom_id res chain seq x y z
N MET A 1 15.21 -4.84 -40.25
CA MET A 1 16.19 -5.13 -39.27
C MET A 1 16.12 -4.29 -38.04
N VAL A 2 16.20 -3.06 -38.23
CA VAL A 2 16.32 -2.15 -37.09
C VAL A 2 15.13 -2.10 -36.18
N LYS A 3 13.99 -2.30 -36.69
CA LYS A 3 12.78 -2.14 -35.96
C LYS A 3 12.63 -3.00 -34.74
N ARG A 4 13.20 -4.12 -34.74
CA ARG A 4 13.02 -5.00 -33.62
C ARG A 4 13.55 -4.43 -32.34
N ILE A 5 14.45 -3.55 -32.44
CA ILE A 5 15.09 -2.97 -31.30
C ILE A 5 14.10 -2.29 -30.37
N LEU A 6 13.15 -1.64 -30.93
CA LEU A 6 12.20 -0.91 -30.19
C LEU A 6 11.35 -1.77 -29.26
N ILE A 7 11.11 -2.93 -29.70
CA ILE A 7 10.26 -3.82 -28.96
C ILE A 7 10.86 -4.18 -27.63
N THR A 8 12.15 -4.28 -27.61
CA THR A 8 12.85 -4.66 -26.41
C THR A 8 12.69 -3.64 -25.29
N VAL A 9 12.73 -2.40 -25.66
CA VAL A 9 12.62 -1.34 -24.69
C VAL A 9 11.27 -1.36 -24.00
N PHE A 10 10.29 -1.65 -24.77
CA PHE A 10 8.96 -1.66 -24.23
C PHE A 10 8.78 -2.73 -23.18
N ALA A 11 9.39 -3.85 -23.36
CA ALA A 11 9.29 -4.93 -22.40
C ALA A 11 9.82 -4.52 -21.04
N LEU A 12 10.81 -3.69 -21.01
CA LEU A 12 11.39 -3.24 -19.77
C LEU A 12 10.44 -2.40 -18.93
N ALA A 13 9.71 -1.55 -19.58
CA ALA A 13 8.78 -0.71 -18.86
C ALA A 13 7.74 -1.53 -18.14
N GLY A 14 7.31 -2.60 -18.74
CA GLY A 14 6.34 -3.47 -18.12
C GLY A 14 6.90 -4.21 -16.92
N SER A 15 8.15 -4.61 -16.99
CA SER A 15 8.72 -5.38 -15.90
C SER A 15 8.88 -4.58 -14.63
N GLY A 16 9.08 -3.29 -14.74
CA GLY A 16 9.24 -2.46 -13.55
C GLY A 16 8.06 -2.53 -12.63
N PHE A 17 6.87 -2.61 -13.16
CA PHE A 17 5.67 -2.72 -12.36
C PHE A 17 5.51 -4.07 -11.73
N ALA A 18 5.82 -5.10 -12.47
CA ALA A 18 5.61 -6.46 -12.01
C ALA A 18 6.50 -6.84 -10.85
N GLN A 19 7.52 -6.06 -10.56
CA GLN A 19 8.47 -6.39 -9.51
C GLN A 19 8.02 -6.00 -8.12
N SER A 20 7.01 -5.16 -8.02
CA SER A 20 6.46 -4.85 -6.69
C SER A 20 5.62 -6.02 -6.25
N GLY A 21 5.93 -6.61 -5.13
CA GLY A 21 5.14 -7.71 -4.59
C GLY A 21 3.80 -7.28 -4.05
N PHE A 22 3.45 -6.01 -4.19
CA PHE A 22 2.20 -5.46 -3.69
C PHE A 22 1.82 -4.24 -4.51
N ALA A 23 0.56 -3.84 -4.38
CA ALA A 23 0.03 -2.60 -4.95
C ALA A 23 -0.54 -1.75 -3.83
N VAL A 24 -0.41 -0.43 -3.97
CA VAL A 24 -0.99 0.53 -3.04
C VAL A 24 -2.23 1.11 -3.71
N VAL A 25 -3.36 1.03 -3.03
CA VAL A 25 -4.64 1.47 -3.60
C VAL A 25 -5.30 2.50 -2.69
N VAL A 26 -6.01 3.43 -3.33
CA VAL A 26 -6.81 4.44 -2.64
C VAL A 26 -8.16 4.55 -3.32
N SER A 27 -9.11 5.23 -2.66
CA SER A 27 -10.39 5.53 -3.25
C SER A 27 -10.21 6.40 -4.49
N LYS A 28 -11.08 6.21 -5.48
CA LYS A 28 -11.06 7.05 -6.67
C LYS A 28 -11.32 8.51 -6.36
N SER A 29 -11.96 8.81 -5.25
CA SER A 29 -12.21 10.19 -4.82
C SER A 29 -11.00 10.83 -4.16
N ASN A 30 -9.96 10.06 -3.84
CA ASN A 30 -8.74 10.62 -3.27
C ASN A 30 -7.93 11.29 -4.38
N PRO A 31 -7.55 12.56 -4.23
CA PRO A 31 -6.80 13.26 -5.28
C PRO A 31 -5.34 12.83 -5.42
N ALA A 32 -4.81 12.06 -4.48
CA ALA A 32 -3.41 11.61 -4.55
C ALA A 32 -3.16 10.74 -5.78
N THR A 33 -2.01 10.91 -6.40
CA THR A 33 -1.60 10.10 -7.55
C THR A 33 -0.35 9.29 -7.27
N ASN A 34 0.43 9.71 -6.28
CA ASN A 34 1.65 9.00 -5.92
C ASN A 34 1.95 9.21 -4.45
N VAL A 35 2.87 8.39 -3.95
CA VAL A 35 3.37 8.48 -2.58
C VAL A 35 4.83 8.02 -2.62
N THR A 36 5.69 8.65 -1.83
CA THR A 36 7.08 8.18 -1.74
C THR A 36 7.15 7.00 -0.78
N LYS A 37 8.21 6.20 -0.91
CA LYS A 37 8.44 5.10 0.02
C LYS A 37 8.52 5.61 1.45
N ALA A 38 9.16 6.76 1.66
CA ALA A 38 9.28 7.35 2.98
C ALA A 38 7.92 7.76 3.53
N GLN A 39 7.07 8.36 2.71
CA GLN A 39 5.72 8.73 3.13
C GLN A 39 4.90 7.50 3.47
N LEU A 40 4.96 6.47 2.61
CA LEU A 40 4.21 5.25 2.84
C LEU A 40 4.64 4.60 4.16
N ARG A 41 5.94 4.54 4.42
CA ARG A 41 6.43 4.01 5.69
C ARG A 41 5.88 4.78 6.87
N ARG A 42 5.90 6.11 6.78
CA ARG A 42 5.38 6.94 7.86
C ARG A 42 3.88 6.78 8.07
N MET A 43 3.14 6.55 7.00
CA MET A 43 1.72 6.26 7.10
C MET A 43 1.49 4.93 7.82
N VAL A 44 2.20 3.89 7.40
CA VAL A 44 2.05 2.54 7.99
C VAL A 44 2.46 2.53 9.45
N THR A 45 3.46 3.30 9.82
CA THR A 45 3.93 3.37 11.20
C THR A 45 3.15 4.38 12.05
N GLY A 46 2.23 5.11 11.44
CA GLY A 46 1.40 6.06 12.18
C GLY A 46 2.03 7.44 12.38
N GLU A 47 3.20 7.68 11.81
CA GLU A 47 3.87 8.97 11.94
C GLU A 47 3.23 10.04 11.05
N LEU A 48 2.65 9.62 9.93
CA LEU A 48 1.99 10.52 8.99
C LEU A 48 0.53 10.09 8.92
N ASN A 49 -0.35 10.87 9.51
CA ASN A 49 -1.75 10.50 9.62
C ASN A 49 -2.69 11.48 8.92
N ALA A 50 -2.16 12.33 8.06
CA ALA A 50 -2.96 13.26 7.27
C ALA A 50 -2.46 13.28 5.83
N TRP A 51 -3.40 13.35 4.89
CA TRP A 51 -3.07 13.49 3.48
C TRP A 51 -2.62 14.93 3.19
N PRO A 52 -1.73 15.14 2.22
CA PRO A 52 -1.32 16.49 1.85
C PRO A 52 -2.51 17.38 1.44
N ALA A 53 -3.51 16.79 0.80
CA ALA A 53 -4.70 17.53 0.39
C ALA A 53 -5.73 17.67 1.51
N GLY A 54 -5.46 17.08 2.68
CA GLY A 54 -6.36 17.12 3.83
C GLY A 54 -7.05 15.79 4.08
N GLY A 55 -7.52 15.61 5.28
CA GLY A 55 -8.20 14.39 5.70
C GLY A 55 -7.24 13.40 6.34
N LYS A 56 -7.79 12.52 7.14
CA LYS A 56 -7.01 11.52 7.86
C LYS A 56 -6.61 10.36 6.95
N VAL A 57 -5.41 9.85 7.18
CA VAL A 57 -4.94 8.61 6.56
C VAL A 57 -5.47 7.43 7.37
N LEU A 58 -6.12 6.50 6.70
CA LEU A 58 -6.56 5.24 7.30
C LEU A 58 -5.85 4.10 6.58
N VAL A 59 -4.89 3.47 7.24
CA VAL A 59 -4.12 2.38 6.64
C VAL A 59 -4.88 1.06 6.83
N LEU A 60 -5.06 0.32 5.75
CA LEU A 60 -5.83 -0.90 5.71
C LEU A 60 -4.95 -2.03 5.21
N LEU A 61 -4.72 -3.02 6.04
CA LEU A 61 -3.87 -4.17 5.73
C LEU A 61 -4.67 -5.46 5.81
N ALA A 62 -4.31 -6.41 4.97
CA ALA A 62 -4.87 -7.76 5.09
C ALA A 62 -4.26 -8.48 6.30
N SER A 63 -4.70 -9.69 6.54
CA SER A 63 -4.26 -10.50 7.69
C SER A 63 -2.77 -10.77 7.66
N PRO A 64 -2.15 -10.96 8.83
CA PRO A 64 -0.73 -11.32 8.90
C PRO A 64 -0.39 -12.53 8.03
N GLY A 65 0.73 -12.46 7.34
CA GLY A 65 1.18 -13.54 6.46
C GLY A 65 0.67 -13.42 5.03
N GLU A 66 -0.25 -12.51 4.76
CA GLU A 66 -0.71 -12.29 3.40
C GLU A 66 0.47 -11.77 2.54
N PRO A 67 0.73 -12.38 1.38
CA PRO A 67 1.96 -12.09 0.63
C PRO A 67 2.22 -10.62 0.31
N ALA A 68 1.19 -9.90 -0.08
CA ALA A 68 1.37 -8.47 -0.40
C ALA A 68 1.72 -7.68 0.85
N ARG A 69 1.12 -8.01 1.99
CA ARG A 69 1.43 -7.37 3.25
C ARG A 69 2.87 -7.65 3.68
N VAL A 70 3.29 -8.92 3.57
CA VAL A 70 4.66 -9.31 3.90
C VAL A 70 5.66 -8.55 3.03
N ALA A 71 5.39 -8.48 1.73
CA ALA A 71 6.27 -7.79 0.79
C ALA A 71 6.37 -6.30 1.12
N MET A 72 5.25 -5.68 1.43
CA MET A 72 5.23 -4.25 1.77
C MET A 72 6.01 -3.98 3.05
N LEU A 73 5.78 -4.79 4.08
CA LEU A 73 6.50 -4.60 5.34
C LEU A 73 8.01 -4.70 5.16
N LYS A 74 8.45 -5.67 4.38
CA LYS A 74 9.86 -5.85 4.12
C LYS A 74 10.44 -4.72 3.28
N GLU A 75 9.79 -4.38 2.18
CA GLU A 75 10.33 -3.42 1.23
C GLU A 75 10.22 -1.98 1.72
N ILE A 76 9.13 -1.62 2.37
CA ILE A 76 8.84 -0.25 2.78
C ILE A 76 9.29 0.01 4.21
N CYS A 77 8.99 -0.91 5.12
CA CYS A 77 9.25 -0.69 6.55
C CYS A 77 10.53 -1.38 7.05
N GLY A 78 11.06 -2.33 6.27
CA GLY A 78 12.22 -3.11 6.71
C GLY A 78 11.89 -3.99 7.90
N MET A 79 10.66 -4.44 8.04
CA MET A 79 10.21 -5.23 9.18
C MET A 79 9.68 -6.59 8.75
N SER A 80 9.87 -7.58 9.61
CA SER A 80 9.18 -8.87 9.51
C SER A 80 7.77 -8.71 10.09
N GLU A 81 6.93 -9.72 9.89
CA GLU A 81 5.61 -9.75 10.53
C GLU A 81 5.73 -9.74 12.05
N THR A 82 6.69 -10.46 12.59
CA THR A 82 6.90 -10.49 14.03
C THR A 82 7.27 -9.12 14.57
N ASP A 83 8.19 -8.44 13.90
CA ASP A 83 8.62 -7.10 14.32
C ASP A 83 7.47 -6.11 14.21
N PHE A 84 6.70 -6.20 13.15
CA PHE A 84 5.57 -5.31 12.96
C PHE A 84 4.49 -5.54 14.02
N GLY A 85 4.25 -6.81 14.37
CA GLY A 85 3.31 -7.15 15.43
C GLY A 85 3.70 -6.54 16.75
N LYS A 86 4.98 -6.60 17.10
CA LYS A 86 5.48 -5.97 18.33
C LYS A 86 5.31 -4.46 18.29
N PHE A 87 5.61 -3.87 17.14
CA PHE A 87 5.49 -2.43 16.96
C PHE A 87 4.05 -1.98 17.15
N ILE A 88 3.10 -2.65 16.55
CA ILE A 88 1.68 -2.32 16.64
C ILE A 88 1.17 -2.51 18.07
N THR A 89 1.61 -3.57 18.74
CA THR A 89 1.22 -3.83 20.12
C THR A 89 1.68 -2.68 21.03
N GLN A 90 2.91 -2.22 20.85
CA GLN A 90 3.43 -1.11 21.64
C GLN A 90 2.65 0.17 21.38
N LYS A 91 2.27 0.43 20.15
CA LYS A 91 1.46 1.59 19.81
C LYS A 91 0.09 1.52 20.47
N ALA A 92 -0.52 0.36 20.46
CA ALA A 92 -1.83 0.17 21.09
C ALA A 92 -1.76 0.44 22.59
N PHE A 93 -0.72 -0.04 23.26
CA PHE A 93 -0.53 0.23 24.68
C PHE A 93 -0.30 1.71 24.96
N GLY A 94 0.30 2.42 24.04
CA GLY A 94 0.51 3.86 24.16
C GLY A 94 -0.74 4.68 23.86
N GLY A 95 -1.84 4.06 23.51
CA GLY A 95 -3.07 4.78 23.21
C GLY A 95 -3.10 5.41 21.83
N ASP A 96 -2.21 4.99 20.95
CA ASP A 96 -2.13 5.55 19.61
C ASP A 96 -3.20 4.95 18.70
N SER A 97 -4.10 5.80 18.21
CA SER A 97 -5.20 5.37 17.35
C SER A 97 -4.81 5.37 15.86
N ALA A 98 -3.59 5.73 15.52
CA ALA A 98 -3.15 5.78 14.12
C ALA A 98 -2.61 4.44 13.62
N ALA A 99 -2.77 3.37 14.40
CA ALA A 99 -2.33 2.04 13.98
C ALA A 99 -3.16 1.55 12.78
N PRO A 100 -2.56 0.78 11.87
CA PRO A 100 -3.29 0.23 10.74
C PRO A 100 -4.42 -0.68 11.19
N LYS A 101 -5.50 -0.70 10.42
CA LYS A 101 -6.59 -1.65 10.62
C LYS A 101 -6.29 -2.92 9.84
N VAL A 102 -6.55 -4.06 10.48
CA VAL A 102 -6.32 -5.36 9.87
C VAL A 102 -7.66 -5.93 9.44
N LEU A 103 -7.74 -6.35 8.18
CA LEU A 103 -8.95 -6.89 7.57
C LEU A 103 -8.70 -8.34 7.13
N PRO A 104 -9.76 -9.14 6.97
CA PRO A 104 -9.58 -10.57 6.72
C PRO A 104 -8.89 -10.93 5.41
N SER A 105 -9.02 -10.12 4.38
CA SER A 105 -8.47 -10.45 3.06
C SER A 105 -8.23 -9.20 2.23
N THR A 106 -7.46 -9.36 1.15
CA THR A 106 -7.24 -8.26 0.20
C THR A 106 -8.53 -7.82 -0.46
N GLY A 107 -9.46 -8.73 -0.70
CA GLY A 107 -10.77 -8.37 -1.25
C GLY A 107 -11.54 -7.44 -0.34
N VAL A 108 -11.50 -7.70 0.96
CA VAL A 108 -12.14 -6.82 1.94
C VAL A 108 -11.40 -5.48 2.03
N VAL A 109 -10.06 -5.48 1.94
CA VAL A 109 -9.29 -4.25 1.90
C VAL A 109 -9.76 -3.36 0.75
N ILE A 110 -9.91 -3.92 -0.43
CA ILE A 110 -10.36 -3.17 -1.60
C ILE A 110 -11.74 -2.59 -1.39
N LYS A 111 -12.66 -3.37 -0.82
CA LYS A 111 -14.01 -2.88 -0.54
C LYS A 111 -14.00 -1.70 0.43
N VAL A 112 -13.24 -1.80 1.49
CA VAL A 112 -13.19 -0.73 2.49
C VAL A 112 -12.51 0.50 1.92
N VAL A 113 -11.43 0.34 1.14
CA VAL A 113 -10.77 1.45 0.47
C VAL A 113 -11.74 2.18 -0.45
N GLN A 114 -12.53 1.43 -1.21
CA GLN A 114 -13.53 1.99 -2.12
C GLN A 114 -14.47 2.96 -1.40
N LEU A 115 -14.82 2.64 -0.16
CA LEU A 115 -15.78 3.41 0.64
C LEU A 115 -15.13 4.42 1.57
N SER A 116 -13.82 4.51 1.57
CA SER A 116 -13.08 5.34 2.54
C SER A 116 -12.18 6.33 1.81
N PRO A 117 -12.60 7.58 1.61
CA PRO A 117 -11.79 8.54 0.88
C PRO A 117 -10.37 8.73 1.40
N GLY A 118 -10.16 8.59 2.71
CA GLY A 118 -8.84 8.68 3.31
C GLY A 118 -8.12 7.34 3.44
N GLY A 119 -8.73 6.26 2.98
CA GLY A 119 -8.15 4.93 3.11
C GLY A 119 -7.01 4.68 2.13
N ILE A 120 -5.99 3.98 2.61
CA ILE A 120 -4.89 3.50 1.77
C ILE A 120 -4.72 2.02 2.08
N GLY A 121 -4.77 1.19 1.05
CA GLY A 121 -4.73 -0.25 1.21
C GLY A 121 -3.53 -0.87 0.53
N ILE A 122 -3.08 -2.00 1.08
CA ILE A 122 -2.00 -2.79 0.50
C ILE A 122 -2.62 -4.11 0.07
N VAL A 123 -2.53 -4.38 -1.23
CA VAL A 123 -3.11 -5.59 -1.82
C VAL A 123 -2.15 -6.18 -2.84
N GLY A 124 -2.41 -7.40 -3.29
CA GLY A 124 -1.64 -7.97 -4.38
C GLY A 124 -1.91 -7.23 -5.68
N ALA A 125 -0.89 -7.12 -6.52
CA ALA A 125 -1.06 -6.43 -7.80
C ALA A 125 -2.14 -7.09 -8.66
N GLY A 126 -2.28 -8.40 -8.55
CA GLY A 126 -3.31 -9.14 -9.28
C GLY A 126 -4.71 -9.00 -8.71
N ASP A 127 -4.85 -8.45 -7.52
CA ASP A 127 -6.15 -8.29 -6.86
C ASP A 127 -6.81 -6.95 -7.15
N VAL A 128 -6.09 -6.04 -7.79
CA VAL A 128 -6.61 -4.69 -8.05
C VAL A 128 -7.69 -4.75 -9.13
N ASN A 129 -8.75 -4.00 -8.93
CA ASN A 129 -9.81 -3.87 -9.92
C ASN A 129 -10.21 -2.40 -10.09
N ASP A 130 -11.22 -2.16 -10.92
CA ASP A 130 -11.62 -0.79 -11.30
C ASP A 130 -12.30 0.00 -10.19
N SER A 131 -12.58 -0.63 -9.06
CA SER A 131 -13.29 0.06 -7.97
C SER A 131 -12.37 0.99 -7.18
N VAL A 132 -11.07 0.85 -7.35
CA VAL A 132 -10.07 1.65 -6.64
C VAL A 132 -9.00 2.16 -7.59
N LYS A 133 -8.18 3.07 -7.11
CA LYS A 133 -7.11 3.69 -7.88
C LYS A 133 -5.77 3.25 -7.32
N ILE A 134 -4.82 2.93 -8.21
CA ILE A 134 -3.47 2.56 -7.80
C ILE A 134 -2.66 3.84 -7.60
N LEU A 135 -1.93 3.91 -6.49
CA LEU A 135 -0.93 4.95 -6.27
C LEU A 135 0.43 4.48 -6.75
N ALA A 136 1.12 5.36 -7.47
CA ALA A 136 2.52 5.10 -7.79
C ALA A 136 3.36 5.29 -6.53
N VAL A 137 4.32 4.41 -6.30
CA VAL A 137 5.25 4.50 -5.17
C VAL A 137 6.62 4.87 -5.72
N ASN A 138 7.12 6.01 -5.29
CA ASN A 138 8.40 6.54 -5.81
C ASN A 138 9.57 6.27 -4.88
#